data_c29e8036579c767602258fdef520d853
#
_entry.id   c29e8036579c767602258fdef520d853
#
_cell.length_a   1.000
_cell.length_b   1.000
_cell.length_c   1.000
_cell.angle_alpha   90.00
_cell.angle_beta   90.00
_cell.angle_gamma   90.00
#
_symmetry.space_group_name_H-M   'P 1'
#
loop_
_entity.id
_entity.type
_entity.pdbx_description
1 polymer ?
#
loop_
_entity_poly.entity_id
_entity_poly.type
_entity_poly.pdbx_seq_one_letter_code
_entity_poly.pdbx_strand_id
1 'polypeptide(L)'
;MLRMINKKTLIGLTLLIMLIVVGRFHNKRDHHYTVDVINIEQGWGYNILRDNKLIIHQPYIPAKNGQFVFRNKYEAKKTGQLVVKKLQNSQSPRIRIDELDSIIKNSDKEISQSKDN
;
A
#
# COMPACT_ATOMS: atom_id res chain seq x y z
N MET A 1 3.36 -19.63 45.99
CA MET A 1 2.98 -21.05 46.00
C MET A 1 2.43 -21.41 44.63
N LEU A 2 3.13 -22.27 43.91
CA LEU A 2 2.66 -22.84 42.66
C LEU A 2 1.63 -23.90 42.98
N ARG A 3 0.35 -23.57 42.87
CA ARG A 3 -0.73 -24.57 42.86
C ARG A 3 -0.54 -25.43 41.61
N MET A 4 -0.52 -26.75 41.76
CA MET A 4 -0.55 -27.68 40.66
C MET A 4 -1.85 -27.41 39.84
N ILE A 5 -1.69 -26.85 38.66
CA ILE A 5 -2.77 -26.63 37.72
C ILE A 5 -3.25 -28.00 37.23
N ASN A 6 -4.52 -28.28 37.43
CA ASN A 6 -5.13 -29.53 36.97
C ASN A 6 -5.00 -29.64 35.44
N LYS A 7 -4.67 -30.82 34.92
CA LYS A 7 -4.50 -31.06 33.47
C LYS A 7 -5.70 -30.55 32.64
N LYS A 8 -6.89 -30.64 33.19
CA LYS A 8 -8.13 -30.13 32.55
C LYS A 8 -8.16 -28.61 32.44
N THR A 9 -7.69 -27.89 33.45
CA THR A 9 -7.61 -26.42 33.45
C THR A 9 -6.49 -25.94 32.52
N LEU A 10 -5.38 -26.66 32.42
CA LEU A 10 -4.30 -26.35 31.49
C LEU A 10 -4.76 -26.49 30.02
N ILE A 11 -5.50 -27.56 29.69
CA ILE A 11 -6.06 -27.78 28.35
C ILE A 11 -7.07 -26.67 28.00
N GLY A 12 -7.94 -26.27 28.92
CA GLY A 12 -8.90 -25.18 28.73
C GLY A 12 -8.19 -23.84 28.46
N LEU A 13 -7.10 -23.55 29.19
CA LEU A 13 -6.33 -22.32 29.01
C LEU A 13 -5.61 -22.28 27.66
N THR A 14 -5.00 -23.40 27.23
CA THR A 14 -4.34 -23.50 25.90
C THR A 14 -5.33 -23.34 24.76
N LEU A 15 -6.54 -23.94 24.85
CA LEU A 15 -7.58 -23.75 23.87
C LEU A 15 -8.06 -22.30 23.79
N LEU A 16 -8.21 -21.63 24.94
CA LEU A 16 -8.58 -20.21 24.98
C LEU A 16 -7.53 -19.31 24.30
N ILE A 17 -6.26 -19.54 24.61
CA ILE A 17 -5.15 -18.80 23.99
C ILE A 17 -5.13 -19.05 22.47
N MET A 18 -5.32 -20.30 22.04
CA MET A 18 -5.37 -20.66 20.62
C MET A 18 -6.53 -19.96 19.90
N LEU A 19 -7.72 -19.87 20.50
CA LEU A 19 -8.86 -19.14 19.96
C LEU A 19 -8.56 -17.64 19.81
N ILE A 20 -7.91 -17.02 20.79
CA ILE A 20 -7.51 -15.59 20.73
C ILE A 20 -6.49 -15.37 19.61
N VAL A 21 -5.51 -16.24 19.47
CA VAL A 21 -4.48 -16.15 18.42
C VAL A 21 -5.12 -16.31 17.03
N VAL A 22 -5.96 -17.34 16.84
CA VAL A 22 -6.66 -17.57 15.57
C VAL A 22 -7.59 -16.39 15.25
N GLY A 23 -8.31 -15.85 16.22
CA GLY A 23 -9.16 -14.67 16.03
C GLY A 23 -8.39 -13.44 15.60
N ARG A 24 -7.15 -13.27 16.07
CA ARG A 24 -6.26 -12.17 15.63
C ARG A 24 -5.78 -12.34 14.19
N PHE A 25 -5.52 -13.57 13.75
CA PHE A 25 -5.14 -13.86 12.38
C PHE A 25 -6.30 -13.75 11.37
N HIS A 26 -7.53 -14.04 11.78
CA HIS A 26 -8.72 -13.97 10.92
C HIS A 26 -9.23 -12.54 10.68
N ASN A 27 -8.76 -11.55 11.40
CA ASN A 27 -9.29 -10.18 11.29
C ASN A 27 -8.50 -9.28 10.32
N LYS A 28 -7.64 -9.84 9.48
CA LYS A 28 -7.17 -9.14 8.28
C LYS A 28 -8.33 -9.15 7.28
N ARG A 29 -9.16 -8.11 7.31
CA ARG A 29 -10.07 -7.83 6.20
C ARG A 29 -9.20 -7.55 4.99
N ASP A 30 -9.17 -8.46 4.05
CA ASP A 30 -8.52 -8.24 2.76
C ASP A 30 -9.32 -7.17 2.02
N HIS A 31 -8.91 -5.93 2.20
CA HIS A 31 -9.47 -4.82 1.44
C HIS A 31 -8.94 -4.88 0.00
N HIS A 32 -9.85 -4.79 -0.94
CA HIS A 32 -9.50 -4.67 -2.35
C HIS A 32 -9.10 -3.22 -2.67
N TYR A 33 -7.84 -3.02 -3.01
CA TYR A 33 -7.32 -1.71 -3.40
C TYR A 33 -7.16 -1.63 -4.92
N THR A 34 -7.58 -0.52 -5.50
CA THR A 34 -7.43 -0.20 -6.92
C THR A 34 -6.73 1.13 -7.09
N VAL A 35 -5.77 1.18 -8.02
CA VAL A 35 -5.15 2.43 -8.47
C VAL A 35 -5.81 2.86 -9.76
N ASP A 36 -6.39 4.03 -9.77
CA ASP A 36 -6.98 4.67 -10.92
C ASP A 36 -6.11 5.87 -11.34
N VAL A 37 -5.54 5.80 -12.54
CA VAL A 37 -4.68 6.87 -13.07
C VAL A 37 -5.55 7.93 -13.72
N ILE A 38 -5.41 9.17 -13.27
CA ILE A 38 -6.21 10.30 -13.72
C ILE A 38 -5.39 11.26 -14.58
N ASN A 39 -6.02 11.80 -15.61
CA ASN A 39 -5.46 12.89 -16.41
C ASN A 39 -5.69 14.21 -15.67
N ILE A 40 -4.61 14.95 -15.49
CA ILE A 40 -4.60 16.31 -14.93
C ILE A 40 -4.06 17.24 -16.00
N GLU A 41 -4.42 18.51 -15.99
CA GLU A 41 -3.85 19.48 -16.92
C GLU A 41 -2.33 19.32 -16.99
N GLN A 42 -1.80 19.06 -18.19
CA GLN A 42 -0.39 18.90 -18.51
C GLN A 42 0.30 17.65 -17.92
N GLY A 43 -0.45 16.64 -17.40
CA GLY A 43 0.15 15.43 -16.90
C GLY A 43 -0.82 14.46 -16.25
N TRP A 44 -0.33 13.76 -15.24
CA TRP A 44 -1.01 12.62 -14.64
C TRP A 44 -0.97 12.69 -13.12
N GLY A 45 -2.00 12.14 -12.51
CA GLY A 45 -2.11 11.89 -11.08
C GLY A 45 -2.72 10.50 -10.85
N TYR A 46 -3.07 10.19 -9.60
CA TYR A 46 -3.73 8.92 -9.29
C TYR A 46 -4.76 9.06 -8.17
N ASN A 47 -5.72 8.18 -8.21
CA ASN A 47 -6.66 7.89 -7.14
C ASN A 47 -6.38 6.51 -6.57
N ILE A 48 -6.63 6.32 -5.27
CA ILE A 48 -6.67 5.00 -4.65
C ILE A 48 -8.08 4.77 -4.13
N LEU A 49 -8.66 3.66 -4.55
CA LEU A 49 -9.95 3.19 -4.10
C LEU A 49 -9.73 1.98 -3.18
N ARG A 50 -10.52 1.89 -2.14
CA ARG A 50 -10.64 0.71 -1.27
C ARG A 50 -12.07 0.23 -1.31
N ASP A 51 -12.28 -1.02 -1.75
CA ASP A 51 -13.60 -1.61 -1.91
C ASP A 51 -14.55 -0.70 -2.74
N ASN A 52 -14.03 -0.17 -3.86
CA ASN A 52 -14.67 0.78 -4.80
C ASN A 52 -14.98 2.18 -4.21
N LYS A 53 -14.48 2.51 -3.03
CA LYS A 53 -14.60 3.84 -2.44
C LYS A 53 -13.29 4.60 -2.57
N LEU A 54 -13.36 5.83 -3.05
CA LEU A 54 -12.22 6.74 -3.11
C LEU A 54 -11.71 7.04 -1.69
N ILE A 55 -10.45 6.72 -1.41
CA ILE A 55 -9.79 7.00 -0.13
C ILE A 55 -8.62 7.98 -0.25
N ILE A 56 -7.95 8.01 -1.41
CA ILE A 56 -6.86 8.95 -1.69
C ILE A 56 -7.08 9.55 -3.09
N HIS A 57 -7.06 10.87 -3.16
CA HIS A 57 -7.03 11.64 -4.40
C HIS A 57 -5.70 12.39 -4.46
N GLN A 58 -4.82 11.99 -5.38
CA GLN A 58 -3.46 12.52 -5.49
C GLN A 58 -3.23 13.09 -6.90
N PRO A 59 -3.63 14.34 -7.15
CA PRO A 59 -3.44 14.97 -8.46
C PRO A 59 -2.00 15.38 -8.72
N TYR A 60 -1.20 15.60 -7.67
CA TYR A 60 0.18 16.09 -7.78
C TYR A 60 1.18 15.10 -7.22
N ILE A 61 2.44 15.24 -7.65
CA ILE A 61 3.54 14.41 -7.18
C ILE A 61 3.72 14.61 -5.67
N PRO A 62 3.61 13.53 -4.86
CA PRO A 62 3.90 13.61 -3.43
C PRO A 62 5.40 13.86 -3.20
N ALA A 63 5.75 14.31 -2.00
CA ALA A 63 7.14 14.58 -1.58
C ALA A 63 7.85 15.72 -2.31
N LYS A 64 7.24 16.39 -3.26
CA LYS A 64 7.75 17.61 -3.90
C LYS A 64 6.98 18.84 -3.42
N ASN A 65 7.71 19.89 -3.10
CA ASN A 65 7.11 21.20 -2.83
C ASN A 65 6.55 21.78 -4.14
N GLY A 66 5.28 22.15 -4.15
CA GLY A 66 4.58 22.71 -5.31
C GLY A 66 3.58 21.73 -5.94
N GLN A 67 2.90 22.20 -6.97
CA GLN A 67 1.86 21.47 -7.70
C GLN A 67 2.43 20.88 -8.99
N PHE A 68 3.30 19.87 -8.85
CA PHE A 68 3.86 19.16 -9.99
C PHE A 68 3.05 17.91 -10.32
N VAL A 69 2.72 17.69 -11.57
CA VAL A 69 2.05 16.49 -12.09
C VAL A 69 3.08 15.45 -12.54
N PHE A 70 2.69 14.18 -12.58
CA PHE A 70 3.52 13.13 -13.17
C PHE A 70 3.62 13.31 -14.69
N ARG A 71 4.78 13.03 -15.27
CA ARG A 71 5.05 13.19 -16.71
C ARG A 71 4.28 12.18 -17.57
N ASN A 72 4.05 10.98 -17.03
CA ASN A 72 3.40 9.89 -17.75
C ASN A 72 2.57 9.00 -16.81
N LYS A 73 1.73 8.15 -17.42
CA LYS A 73 0.87 7.19 -16.71
C LYS A 73 1.66 6.19 -15.86
N TYR A 74 2.81 5.76 -16.35
CA TYR A 74 3.65 4.79 -15.66
C TYR A 74 4.08 5.30 -14.28
N GLU A 75 4.61 6.51 -14.22
CA GLU A 75 5.06 7.12 -12.96
C GLU A 75 3.92 7.28 -11.97
N ALA A 76 2.76 7.77 -12.41
CA ALA A 76 1.58 7.91 -11.58
C ALA A 76 1.09 6.54 -11.06
N LYS A 77 0.99 5.55 -11.94
CA LYS A 77 0.55 4.20 -11.60
C LYS A 77 1.50 3.51 -10.62
N LYS A 78 2.81 3.57 -10.85
CA LYS A 78 3.81 2.95 -9.97
C LYS A 78 3.82 3.59 -8.60
N THR A 79 3.68 4.90 -8.52
CA THR A 79 3.58 5.60 -7.24
C THR A 79 2.31 5.20 -6.49
N GLY A 80 1.17 5.15 -7.15
CA GLY A 80 -0.09 4.67 -6.56
C GLY A 80 0.00 3.22 -6.09
N GLN A 81 0.63 2.33 -6.87
CA GLN A 81 0.86 0.94 -6.48
C GLN A 81 1.75 0.80 -5.24
N LEU A 82 2.76 1.65 -5.11
CA LEU A 82 3.61 1.69 -3.91
C LEU A 82 2.81 2.11 -2.67
N VAL A 83 1.93 3.10 -2.81
CA VAL A 83 1.03 3.52 -1.74
C VAL A 83 0.09 2.37 -1.33
N VAL A 84 -0.50 1.67 -2.28
CA VAL A 84 -1.34 0.49 -2.01
C VAL A 84 -0.56 -0.59 -1.26
N LYS A 85 0.66 -0.90 -1.70
CA LYS A 85 1.52 -1.87 -1.01
C LYS A 85 1.78 -1.48 0.45
N LYS A 86 2.03 -0.20 0.72
CA LYS A 86 2.21 0.31 2.08
C LYS A 86 0.93 0.16 2.91
N LEU A 87 -0.23 0.49 2.35
CA LEU A 87 -1.53 0.32 3.02
C LEU A 87 -1.82 -1.14 3.34
N GLN A 88 -1.56 -2.06 2.42
CA GLN A 88 -1.73 -3.50 2.63
C GLN A 88 -0.83 -4.05 3.74
N ASN A 89 0.36 -3.48 3.91
CA ASN A 89 1.32 -3.84 4.95
C ASN A 89 1.14 -3.04 6.25
N SER A 90 0.04 -2.30 6.38
CA SER A 90 -0.24 -1.44 7.55
C SER A 90 0.89 -0.42 7.83
N GLN A 91 1.54 0.04 6.78
CA GLN A 91 2.57 1.08 6.81
C GLN A 91 1.97 2.45 6.48
N SER A 92 2.69 3.52 6.85
CA SER A 92 2.31 4.87 6.44
C SER A 92 2.31 5.00 4.92
N PRO A 93 1.23 5.52 4.30
CA PRO A 93 1.14 5.67 2.85
C PRO A 93 2.01 6.80 2.28
N ARG A 94 2.82 7.45 3.12
CA ARG A 94 3.70 8.54 2.68
C ARG A 94 4.75 8.03 1.70
N ILE A 95 4.92 8.74 0.58
CA ILE A 95 5.99 8.51 -0.38
C ILE A 95 7.21 9.35 0.00
N ARG A 96 8.37 8.72 0.06
CA ARG A 96 9.66 9.35 0.30
C ARG A 96 10.29 9.80 -1.01
N ILE A 97 11.18 10.78 -0.95
CA ILE A 97 11.86 11.31 -2.15
C ILE A 97 12.68 10.23 -2.85
N ASP A 98 13.40 9.38 -2.10
CA ASP A 98 14.20 8.29 -2.67
C ASP A 98 13.34 7.21 -3.37
N GLU A 99 12.16 6.94 -2.85
CA GLU A 99 11.19 6.02 -3.49
C GLU A 99 10.66 6.61 -4.80
N LEU A 100 10.34 7.89 -4.81
CA LEU A 100 9.90 8.62 -6.01
C LEU A 100 11.00 8.66 -7.07
N ASP A 101 12.23 8.98 -6.69
CA ASP A 101 13.38 9.03 -7.59
C ASP A 101 13.65 7.68 -8.25
N SER A 102 13.48 6.59 -7.50
CA SER A 102 13.59 5.23 -8.05
C SER A 102 12.54 4.94 -9.12
N ILE A 103 11.30 5.37 -8.91
CA ILE A 103 10.21 5.22 -9.89
C ILE A 103 10.51 6.02 -11.16
N ILE A 104 10.94 7.27 -11.02
CA ILE A 104 11.28 8.16 -12.15
C ILE A 104 12.44 7.58 -12.95
N LYS A 105 13.51 7.12 -12.28
CA LYS A 105 14.67 6.50 -12.94
C LYS A 105 14.30 5.24 -13.73
N ASN A 106 13.41 4.42 -13.20
CA ASN A 106 12.94 3.23 -13.90
C ASN A 106 12.05 3.59 -15.10
N SER A 107 11.24 4.64 -14.99
CA SER A 107 10.44 5.18 -16.10
C SER A 107 11.34 5.60 -17.27
N ASP A 108 12.43 6.31 -17.00
CA ASP A 108 13.38 6.76 -18.01
C ASP A 108 14.05 5.57 -18.73
N LYS A 109 14.36 4.50 -18.03
CA LYS A 109 14.89 3.26 -18.62
C LYS A 109 13.91 2.57 -19.57
N GLU A 110 12.63 2.45 -19.17
CA GLU A 110 11.61 1.83 -20.02
C GLU A 110 11.36 2.65 -21.30
N ILE A 111 11.33 3.98 -21.20
CA ILE A 111 11.18 4.85 -22.36
C ILE A 111 12.36 4.72 -23.32
N SER A 112 13.58 4.58 -22.81
CA SER A 112 14.79 4.40 -23.63
C SER A 112 14.74 3.06 -24.40
N GLN A 113 14.35 1.98 -23.76
CA GLN A 113 14.25 0.65 -24.38
C GLN A 113 13.12 0.57 -25.44
N SER A 114 12.08 1.35 -25.28
CA SER A 114 10.95 1.39 -26.22
C SER A 114 11.28 2.14 -27.52
N LYS A 115 12.33 2.98 -27.54
CA LYS A 115 12.78 3.71 -28.72
C LYS A 115 13.77 2.95 -29.61
N ASP A 116 14.38 1.90 -29.08
CA ASP A 116 15.38 1.09 -29.80
C ASP A 116 14.78 -0.15 -30.47
N ASN A 117 13.45 -0.32 -30.42
CA ASN A 117 12.67 -1.33 -31.14
C ASN A 117 11.80 -0.66 -32.22
#